data_8c9bc7f24600e3061bb90f3cc19dc102
#
_entry.id   8c9bc7f24600e3061bb90f3cc19dc102
#
_cell.length_a   1.000
_cell.length_b   1.000
_cell.length_c   1.000
_cell.angle_alpha   90.00
_cell.angle_beta   90.00
_cell.angle_gamma   90.00
#
_symmetry.space_group_name_H-M   'P 1'
#
loop_
_entity.id
_entity.type
_entity.pdbx_description
1 polymer ?
#
loop_
_entity_poly.entity_id
_entity_poly.type
_entity_poly.pdbx_seq_one_letter_code
_entity_poly.pdbx_strand_id
1 'polypeptide(L)'
;MPRLSVRVSDDFSWAITRAGAAIDRDVNSTFGARLALACGLTLLSLIVSGCAYHGGGPVEVHYQKYKAGMPEGDKVFVCSSYGCRTQSPFRFTAADIAEVRKFMSDKRTATAAAEREATKLAIAWMGRRADTAVGTAGDRPGDDMLGNGDPGQMDCVDVATNLTSYMLVMESHKMFRHHSVGSIYVKEDIRRGFDGWTHYAGILIENKSKQKYAVDGWLLASGKQPEITEVEKWYIDDGDLLFGAKAPVATASARPSAQ
;
A
#
# COMPACT_ATOMS: atom_id res chain seq x y z
N MET A 1 -3.90 6.28 -51.96
CA MET A 1 -4.17 5.52 -50.73
C MET A 1 -5.66 5.25 -50.69
N PRO A 2 -6.16 4.04 -50.88
CA PRO A 2 -7.58 3.74 -50.92
C PRO A 2 -8.13 3.51 -49.51
N ARG A 3 -9.31 4.08 -49.24
CA ARG A 3 -10.10 3.85 -48.02
C ARG A 3 -10.80 2.49 -48.13
N LEU A 4 -10.55 1.61 -47.18
CA LEU A 4 -11.35 0.40 -46.97
C LEU A 4 -12.62 0.78 -46.18
N SER A 5 -13.78 0.64 -46.83
CA SER A 5 -15.08 0.66 -46.17
C SER A 5 -15.45 -0.78 -45.80
N VAL A 6 -15.59 -1.05 -44.52
CA VAL A 6 -16.12 -2.31 -44.01
C VAL A 6 -17.64 -2.19 -43.95
N ARG A 7 -18.32 -2.98 -44.76
CA ARG A 7 -19.78 -3.19 -44.66
C ARG A 7 -20.03 -4.17 -43.53
N VAL A 8 -20.78 -3.75 -42.51
CA VAL A 8 -21.36 -4.62 -41.52
C VAL A 8 -22.66 -5.17 -42.09
N SER A 9 -22.75 -6.49 -42.24
CA SER A 9 -23.93 -7.18 -42.74
C SER A 9 -24.99 -7.33 -41.62
N ASP A 10 -26.24 -6.98 -41.96
CA ASP A 10 -27.44 -7.01 -41.12
C ASP A 10 -28.04 -8.43 -40.90
N ASP A 11 -27.24 -9.38 -40.44
CA ASP A 11 -27.71 -10.77 -40.28
C ASP A 11 -27.81 -11.26 -38.81
N PHE A 12 -28.04 -10.35 -37.85
CA PHE A 12 -28.17 -10.74 -36.44
C PHE A 12 -29.58 -10.60 -35.85
N SER A 13 -30.60 -10.28 -36.70
CA SER A 13 -31.97 -10.04 -36.21
C SER A 13 -32.87 -11.27 -36.14
N TRP A 14 -32.42 -12.48 -36.55
CA TRP A 14 -33.28 -13.66 -36.72
C TRP A 14 -33.24 -14.70 -35.62
N ALA A 15 -32.28 -14.59 -34.69
CA ALA A 15 -32.07 -15.63 -33.67
C ALA A 15 -32.82 -15.38 -32.35
N ILE A 16 -33.40 -14.20 -32.10
CA ILE A 16 -33.99 -13.85 -30.81
C ILE A 16 -35.49 -14.13 -30.72
N THR A 17 -36.19 -14.33 -31.88
CA THR A 17 -37.66 -14.45 -31.85
C THR A 17 -38.18 -15.89 -31.77
N ARG A 18 -37.34 -16.91 -31.71
CA ARG A 18 -37.77 -18.33 -31.61
C ARG A 18 -37.42 -19.01 -30.28
N ALA A 19 -36.73 -18.36 -29.37
CA ALA A 19 -36.43 -18.90 -28.04
C ALA A 19 -37.48 -18.55 -26.97
N GLY A 20 -38.49 -17.72 -27.29
CA GLY A 20 -39.47 -17.20 -26.36
C GLY A 20 -40.78 -18.02 -26.23
N ALA A 21 -40.96 -19.12 -27.00
CA ALA A 21 -42.25 -19.80 -27.06
C ALA A 21 -42.26 -21.25 -26.54
N ALA A 22 -41.21 -21.71 -25.87
CA ALA A 22 -41.10 -23.12 -25.39
C ALA A 22 -40.82 -23.28 -23.89
N ILE A 23 -40.94 -22.20 -23.06
CA ILE A 23 -40.75 -22.33 -21.62
C ILE A 23 -42.04 -21.91 -20.88
N ASP A 24 -43.16 -22.58 -21.25
CA ASP A 24 -44.36 -22.48 -20.42
C ASP A 24 -45.09 -23.80 -20.47
N ARG A 25 -44.64 -24.76 -19.71
CA ARG A 25 -45.35 -25.96 -19.19
C ARG A 25 -44.36 -26.99 -18.62
N ASP A 26 -44.04 -26.86 -17.37
CA ASP A 26 -43.73 -27.89 -16.36
C ASP A 26 -42.90 -27.28 -15.19
N VAL A 27 -43.48 -26.31 -14.51
CA VAL A 27 -42.91 -25.83 -13.25
C VAL A 27 -43.61 -26.57 -12.07
N ASN A 28 -43.59 -27.86 -12.09
CA ASN A 28 -44.08 -28.63 -10.94
C ASN A 28 -43.27 -29.90 -10.67
N SER A 29 -41.94 -29.82 -10.76
CA SER A 29 -41.08 -30.85 -10.24
C SER A 29 -40.12 -30.25 -9.22
N THR A 30 -40.10 -30.85 -8.03
CA THR A 30 -39.17 -30.49 -6.94
C THR A 30 -37.69 -30.53 -7.35
N PHE A 31 -37.39 -31.01 -8.55
CA PHE A 31 -36.07 -31.09 -9.15
C PHE A 31 -35.65 -29.72 -9.75
N GLY A 32 -36.57 -29.01 -10.42
CA GLY A 32 -36.29 -27.68 -11.00
C GLY A 32 -36.05 -26.63 -9.94
N ALA A 33 -36.79 -26.67 -8.83
CA ALA A 33 -36.61 -25.73 -7.72
C ALA A 33 -35.24 -25.92 -7.00
N ARG A 34 -34.77 -27.18 -6.90
CA ARG A 34 -33.46 -27.46 -6.29
C ARG A 34 -32.28 -27.02 -7.19
N LEU A 35 -32.44 -27.15 -8.50
CA LEU A 35 -31.42 -26.72 -9.46
C LEU A 35 -31.33 -25.21 -9.54
N ALA A 36 -32.47 -24.50 -9.53
CA ALA A 36 -32.53 -23.05 -9.51
C ALA A 36 -31.94 -22.47 -8.22
N LEU A 37 -32.20 -23.11 -7.07
CA LEU A 37 -31.64 -22.71 -5.78
C LEU A 37 -30.12 -22.95 -5.74
N ALA A 38 -29.61 -24.05 -6.31
CA ALA A 38 -28.18 -24.31 -6.38
C ALA A 38 -27.45 -23.36 -7.31
N CYS A 39 -28.02 -23.02 -8.47
CA CYS A 39 -27.45 -22.02 -9.38
C CYS A 39 -27.50 -20.60 -8.80
N GLY A 40 -28.54 -20.26 -8.06
CA GLY A 40 -28.67 -18.98 -7.37
C GLY A 40 -27.64 -18.80 -6.24
N LEU A 41 -27.37 -19.85 -5.49
CA LEU A 41 -26.36 -19.83 -4.41
C LEU A 41 -24.93 -19.80 -4.95
N THR A 42 -24.64 -20.45 -6.09
CA THR A 42 -23.32 -20.38 -6.73
C THR A 42 -23.06 -19.04 -7.42
N LEU A 43 -24.09 -18.38 -7.97
CA LEU A 43 -23.95 -17.01 -8.49
C LEU A 43 -23.77 -15.98 -7.35
N LEU A 44 -24.43 -16.17 -6.22
CA LEU A 44 -24.28 -15.28 -5.07
C LEU A 44 -22.90 -15.40 -4.41
N SER A 45 -22.26 -16.59 -4.44
CA SER A 45 -20.91 -16.78 -3.93
C SER A 45 -19.81 -16.18 -4.83
N LEU A 46 -20.09 -15.87 -6.09
CA LEU A 46 -19.16 -15.20 -6.99
C LEU A 46 -19.13 -13.66 -6.83
N ILE A 47 -20.13 -13.11 -6.14
CA ILE A 47 -20.23 -11.64 -5.94
C ILE A 47 -19.50 -11.19 -4.66
N VAL A 48 -19.11 -12.12 -3.77
CA VAL A 48 -18.45 -11.80 -2.49
C VAL A 48 -16.92 -11.70 -2.61
N SER A 49 -16.35 -11.88 -3.79
CA SER A 49 -14.88 -11.76 -4.02
C SER A 49 -14.38 -10.34 -4.27
N GLY A 50 -15.05 -9.35 -3.73
CA GLY A 50 -14.87 -7.95 -4.12
C GLY A 50 -14.02 -7.06 -3.22
N CYS A 51 -13.24 -7.61 -2.31
CA CYS A 51 -12.26 -6.80 -1.57
C CYS A 51 -10.87 -7.39 -1.79
N ALA A 52 -10.23 -7.06 -2.89
CA ALA A 52 -8.88 -7.50 -3.16
C ALA A 52 -7.90 -6.37 -2.87
N TYR A 53 -6.89 -6.64 -2.04
CA TYR A 53 -5.70 -5.80 -2.06
C TYR A 53 -4.98 -6.07 -3.39
N HIS A 54 -4.67 -5.00 -4.09
CA HIS A 54 -3.91 -5.09 -5.32
C HIS A 54 -2.44 -4.86 -5.00
N GLY A 55 -1.67 -5.91 -5.15
CA GLY A 55 -0.23 -5.84 -5.00
C GLY A 55 0.38 -7.01 -5.74
N GLY A 56 1.36 -6.74 -6.53
CA GLY A 56 2.07 -7.75 -7.30
C GLY A 56 2.80 -7.12 -8.48
N GLY A 57 3.72 -7.88 -9.03
CA GLY A 57 4.60 -7.36 -10.06
C GLY A 57 5.85 -6.69 -9.49
N PRO A 58 6.67 -6.09 -10.35
CA PRO A 58 7.89 -5.41 -9.95
C PRO A 58 7.61 -4.15 -9.12
N VAL A 59 8.50 -3.82 -8.19
CA VAL A 59 8.38 -2.62 -7.35
C VAL A 59 8.35 -1.34 -8.17
N GLU A 60 8.98 -1.33 -9.33
CA GLU A 60 9.06 -0.23 -10.28
C GLU A 60 7.70 0.26 -10.78
N VAL A 61 6.69 -0.62 -10.81
CA VAL A 61 5.33 -0.27 -11.29
C VAL A 61 4.73 0.87 -10.46
N HIS A 62 4.92 0.85 -9.15
CA HIS A 62 4.46 1.93 -8.28
C HIS A 62 5.19 3.25 -8.58
N TYR A 63 6.51 3.19 -8.68
CA TYR A 63 7.32 4.38 -9.00
C TYR A 63 6.95 4.99 -10.36
N GLN A 64 6.70 4.15 -11.36
CA GLN A 64 6.22 4.61 -12.69
C GLN A 64 4.85 5.26 -12.59
N LYS A 65 3.90 4.66 -11.84
CA LYS A 65 2.54 5.18 -11.65
C LYS A 65 2.55 6.60 -11.09
N TYR A 66 3.38 6.86 -10.09
CA TYR A 66 3.48 8.17 -9.44
C TYR A 66 4.62 9.04 -9.97
N LYS A 67 5.32 8.59 -11.02
CA LYS A 67 6.50 9.26 -11.57
C LYS A 67 7.57 9.54 -10.51
N ALA A 68 7.64 8.70 -9.49
CA ALA A 68 8.59 8.79 -8.41
C ALA A 68 9.98 8.29 -8.85
N GLY A 69 11.02 8.94 -8.37
CA GLY A 69 12.40 8.51 -8.62
C GLY A 69 12.72 7.25 -7.82
N MET A 70 13.21 6.21 -8.50
CA MET A 70 13.77 5.03 -7.86
C MET A 70 15.08 5.38 -7.14
N PRO A 71 15.43 4.69 -6.05
CA PRO A 71 16.75 4.86 -5.44
C PRO A 71 17.90 4.60 -6.41
N GLU A 72 18.93 5.45 -6.34
CA GLU A 72 20.15 5.37 -7.15
C GLU A 72 21.35 5.12 -6.20
N GLY A 73 21.60 3.85 -5.87
CA GLY A 73 22.57 3.48 -4.81
C GLY A 73 22.08 4.03 -3.46
N ASP A 74 22.88 4.92 -2.86
CA ASP A 74 22.57 5.54 -1.56
C ASP A 74 21.69 6.80 -1.68
N LYS A 75 21.32 7.22 -2.88
CA LYS A 75 20.47 8.37 -3.14
C LYS A 75 19.02 7.94 -3.23
N VAL A 76 18.15 8.62 -2.50
CA VAL A 76 16.70 8.48 -2.55
C VAL A 76 16.06 9.80 -2.98
N PHE A 77 14.82 9.71 -3.45
CA PHE A 77 13.99 10.88 -3.75
C PHE A 77 12.82 10.86 -2.77
N VAL A 78 12.90 11.69 -1.73
CA VAL A 78 11.88 11.74 -0.68
C VAL A 78 10.64 12.40 -1.24
N CYS A 79 9.55 11.63 -1.29
CA CYS A 79 8.24 12.08 -1.74
C CYS A 79 7.54 12.89 -0.65
N SER A 80 6.82 13.94 -1.07
CA SER A 80 5.92 14.73 -0.23
C SER A 80 4.88 15.47 -1.08
N SER A 81 4.00 16.22 -0.42
CA SER A 81 2.95 17.03 -1.03
C SER A 81 1.86 16.20 -1.71
N TYR A 82 1.63 14.97 -1.21
CA TYR A 82 0.57 14.03 -1.62
C TYR A 82 0.77 13.45 -3.03
N GLY A 83 0.92 12.13 -3.10
CA GLY A 83 1.10 11.41 -4.37
C GLY A 83 2.44 11.68 -5.04
N CYS A 84 3.51 11.91 -4.29
CA CYS A 84 4.86 12.18 -4.78
C CYS A 84 4.96 13.41 -5.68
N ARG A 85 4.11 14.42 -5.49
CA ARG A 85 4.16 15.65 -6.29
C ARG A 85 5.45 16.45 -6.10
N THR A 86 6.03 16.38 -4.90
CA THR A 86 7.35 16.92 -4.61
C THR A 86 8.30 15.77 -4.32
N GLN A 87 9.48 15.82 -4.90
CA GLN A 87 10.53 14.82 -4.72
C GLN A 87 11.85 15.51 -4.42
N SER A 88 12.30 15.36 -3.19
CA SER A 88 13.53 16.00 -2.71
C SER A 88 14.66 14.98 -2.69
N PRO A 89 15.73 15.16 -3.48
CA PRO A 89 16.85 14.23 -3.49
C PRO A 89 17.60 14.27 -2.16
N PHE A 90 17.87 13.11 -1.58
CA PHE A 90 18.72 12.94 -0.41
C PHE A 90 19.68 11.78 -0.63
N ARG A 91 20.94 11.92 -0.19
CA ARG A 91 21.94 10.86 -0.28
C ARG A 91 22.43 10.49 1.11
N PHE A 92 22.27 9.23 1.46
CA PHE A 92 22.90 8.67 2.66
C PHE A 92 24.42 8.64 2.46
N THR A 93 25.16 9.11 3.45
CA THR A 93 26.62 9.04 3.47
C THR A 93 27.08 7.63 3.86
N ALA A 94 28.35 7.31 3.63
CA ALA A 94 28.93 6.04 4.10
C ALA A 94 28.79 5.87 5.63
N ALA A 95 28.84 6.97 6.38
CA ALA A 95 28.62 6.95 7.83
C ALA A 95 27.15 6.64 8.18
N ASP A 96 26.21 7.20 7.43
CA ASP A 96 24.77 6.90 7.57
C ASP A 96 24.51 5.40 7.31
N ILE A 97 25.07 4.85 6.24
CA ILE A 97 24.95 3.42 5.91
C ILE A 97 25.58 2.53 6.98
N ALA A 98 26.74 2.95 7.53
CA ALA A 98 27.38 2.23 8.64
C ALA A 98 26.50 2.23 9.90
N GLU A 99 25.77 3.31 10.17
CA GLU A 99 24.83 3.38 11.28
C GLU A 99 23.63 2.47 11.07
N VAL A 100 23.02 2.49 9.87
CA VAL A 100 21.93 1.56 9.50
C VAL A 100 22.36 0.11 9.68
N ARG A 101 23.59 -0.24 9.28
CA ARG A 101 24.15 -1.59 9.42
C ARG A 101 24.24 -2.06 10.87
N LYS A 102 24.39 -1.15 11.85
CA LYS A 102 24.36 -1.54 13.27
C LYS A 102 22.99 -2.02 13.73
N PHE A 103 21.91 -1.41 13.22
CA PHE A 103 20.55 -1.92 13.45
C PHE A 103 20.36 -3.29 12.83
N MET A 104 20.90 -3.51 11.64
CA MET A 104 20.78 -4.75 10.86
C MET A 104 21.91 -5.76 11.14
N SER A 105 22.57 -5.67 12.30
CA SER A 105 23.66 -6.60 12.66
C SER A 105 23.16 -8.04 12.84
N ASP A 106 24.02 -9.01 12.61
CA ASP A 106 23.73 -10.47 12.69
C ASP A 106 23.02 -10.87 13.97
N LYS A 107 23.42 -10.29 15.11
CA LYS A 107 22.79 -10.55 16.40
C LYS A 107 21.33 -10.08 16.45
N ARG A 108 21.02 -8.96 15.77
CA ARG A 108 19.68 -8.36 15.73
C ARG A 108 18.77 -8.98 14.69
N THR A 109 19.35 -9.64 13.67
CA THR A 109 18.64 -10.25 12.56
C THR A 109 18.75 -11.78 12.57
N ALA A 110 18.91 -12.39 13.73
CA ALA A 110 19.09 -13.83 13.87
C ALA A 110 17.87 -14.65 13.40
N THR A 111 16.68 -14.09 13.46
CA THR A 111 15.43 -14.68 12.98
C THR A 111 14.68 -13.70 12.09
N ALA A 112 13.76 -14.21 11.26
CA ALA A 112 12.91 -13.36 10.42
C ALA A 112 12.11 -12.32 11.26
N ALA A 113 11.55 -12.73 12.40
CA ALA A 113 10.85 -11.82 13.28
C ALA A 113 11.77 -10.74 13.87
N ALA A 114 12.97 -11.13 14.32
CA ALA A 114 13.94 -10.18 14.84
C ALA A 114 14.44 -9.21 13.77
N GLU A 115 14.58 -9.69 12.50
CA GLU A 115 14.93 -8.82 11.38
C GLU A 115 13.85 -7.78 11.10
N ARG A 116 12.56 -8.13 11.20
CA ARG A 116 11.47 -7.14 11.08
C ARG A 116 11.55 -6.05 12.15
N GLU A 117 11.81 -6.41 13.40
CA GLU A 117 12.00 -5.42 14.47
C GLU A 117 13.24 -4.54 14.26
N ALA A 118 14.34 -5.13 13.79
CA ALA A 118 15.53 -4.37 13.41
C ALA A 118 15.24 -3.41 12.25
N THR A 119 14.45 -3.84 11.29
CA THR A 119 14.03 -3.03 10.13
C THR A 119 13.21 -1.81 10.55
N LYS A 120 12.29 -1.93 11.52
CA LYS A 120 11.56 -0.78 12.06
C LYS A 120 12.49 0.30 12.59
N LEU A 121 13.51 -0.11 13.35
CA LEU A 121 14.50 0.82 13.92
C LEU A 121 15.34 1.49 12.82
N ALA A 122 15.81 0.71 11.86
CA ALA A 122 16.60 1.19 10.74
C ALA A 122 15.83 2.21 9.90
N ILE A 123 14.58 1.89 9.51
CA ILE A 123 13.71 2.78 8.72
C ILE A 123 13.42 4.08 9.48
N ALA A 124 13.07 3.99 10.77
CA ALA A 124 12.82 5.17 11.59
C ALA A 124 14.05 6.08 11.67
N TRP A 125 15.24 5.51 11.76
CA TRP A 125 16.48 6.27 11.74
C TRP A 125 16.72 6.93 10.38
N MET A 126 16.56 6.18 9.28
CA MET A 126 16.72 6.68 7.91
C MET A 126 15.72 7.80 7.61
N GLY A 127 14.46 7.62 8.01
CA GLY A 127 13.42 8.65 7.89
C GLY A 127 13.83 9.94 8.60
N ARG A 128 14.14 9.88 9.89
CA ARG A 128 14.58 11.09 10.64
C ARG A 128 15.76 11.78 9.96
N ARG A 129 16.69 11.01 9.43
CA ARG A 129 17.89 11.56 8.78
C ARG A 129 17.56 12.26 7.47
N ALA A 130 16.72 11.66 6.65
CA ALA A 130 16.29 12.22 5.37
C ALA A 130 15.30 13.37 5.57
N ASP A 131 14.25 13.18 6.39
CA ASP A 131 13.17 14.14 6.60
C ASP A 131 13.66 15.47 7.17
N THR A 132 14.62 15.43 8.11
CA THR A 132 15.28 16.63 8.63
C THR A 132 16.01 17.38 7.53
N ALA A 133 16.66 16.66 6.62
CA ALA A 133 17.45 17.28 5.57
C ALA A 133 16.60 17.90 4.45
N VAL A 134 15.42 17.34 4.17
CA VAL A 134 14.56 17.77 3.06
C VAL A 134 13.33 18.59 3.50
N GLY A 135 13.11 18.74 4.82
CA GLY A 135 12.03 19.58 5.36
C GLY A 135 10.69 18.85 5.56
N THR A 136 10.67 17.50 5.60
CA THR A 136 9.46 16.71 5.85
C THR A 136 9.33 16.24 7.31
N ALA A 137 10.25 16.63 8.20
CA ALA A 137 10.26 16.22 9.60
C ALA A 137 9.03 16.70 10.41
N GLY A 138 8.29 17.67 9.91
CA GLY A 138 7.05 18.20 10.51
C GLY A 138 5.78 17.57 10.00
N ASP A 139 5.89 16.44 9.28
CA ASP A 139 4.74 15.71 8.78
C ASP A 139 3.83 15.22 9.92
N ARG A 140 2.53 15.45 9.77
CA ARG A 140 1.50 15.09 10.73
C ARG A 140 0.98 13.68 10.48
N PRO A 141 0.71 12.87 11.53
CA PRO A 141 0.21 11.51 11.35
C PRO A 141 -1.18 11.47 10.70
N GLY A 142 -1.37 10.50 9.81
CA GLY A 142 -2.65 10.20 9.20
C GLY A 142 -3.02 11.13 8.05
N ASP A 143 -4.25 10.97 7.59
CA ASP A 143 -4.77 11.78 6.50
C ASP A 143 -5.17 13.17 7.02
N ASP A 144 -4.37 14.14 6.71
CA ASP A 144 -4.68 15.53 6.94
C ASP A 144 -5.07 16.18 5.61
N MET A 145 -6.33 16.02 5.23
CA MET A 145 -6.89 16.64 4.01
C MET A 145 -6.65 18.15 3.99
N LEU A 146 -6.54 18.78 5.16
CA LEU A 146 -6.22 20.20 5.28
C LEU A 146 -4.76 20.49 4.99
N GLY A 147 -3.89 19.47 5.13
CA GLY A 147 -2.46 19.57 4.81
C GLY A 147 -2.12 19.35 3.34
N ASN A 148 -3.10 19.08 2.49
CA ASN A 148 -2.88 18.89 1.06
C ASN A 148 -2.39 20.20 0.41
N GLY A 149 -1.08 20.22 0.12
CA GLY A 149 -0.38 21.39 -0.41
C GLY A 149 0.51 22.08 0.61
N ASP A 150 0.45 21.74 1.89
CA ASP A 150 1.40 22.22 2.88
C ASP A 150 2.80 21.65 2.56
N PRO A 151 3.84 22.45 2.60
CA PRO A 151 5.19 21.96 2.36
C PRO A 151 5.58 20.87 3.36
N GLY A 152 6.10 19.74 2.84
CA GLY A 152 6.61 18.64 3.66
C GLY A 152 5.55 17.73 4.26
N GLN A 153 4.25 17.93 4.01
CA GLN A 153 3.21 16.98 4.41
C GLN A 153 3.15 15.78 3.44
N MET A 154 2.82 14.61 3.97
CA MET A 154 2.86 13.34 3.24
C MET A 154 1.53 12.58 3.37
N ASP A 155 1.04 12.03 2.26
CA ASP A 155 -0.04 11.05 2.25
C ASP A 155 0.50 9.61 2.34
N CYS A 156 -0.39 8.63 2.31
CA CYS A 156 0.00 7.22 2.34
C CYS A 156 0.85 6.80 1.13
N VAL A 157 0.70 7.44 -0.02
CA VAL A 157 1.54 7.19 -1.22
C VAL A 157 2.97 7.65 -0.97
N ASP A 158 3.14 8.87 -0.45
CA ASP A 158 4.44 9.46 -0.13
C ASP A 158 5.18 8.58 0.90
N VAL A 159 4.50 8.25 2.00
CA VAL A 159 5.07 7.44 3.09
C VAL A 159 5.45 6.05 2.58
N ALA A 160 4.55 5.33 1.89
CA ALA A 160 4.85 4.00 1.38
C ALA A 160 6.02 4.02 0.38
N THR A 161 6.11 5.05 -0.47
CA THR A 161 7.23 5.22 -1.42
C THR A 161 8.54 5.47 -0.68
N ASN A 162 8.55 6.34 0.32
CA ASN A 162 9.74 6.66 1.11
C ASN A 162 10.24 5.46 1.89
N LEU A 163 9.36 4.74 2.61
CA LEU A 163 9.73 3.55 3.37
C LEU A 163 10.27 2.45 2.44
N THR A 164 9.66 2.26 1.26
CA THR A 164 10.14 1.29 0.27
C THR A 164 11.50 1.71 -0.27
N SER A 165 11.72 3.00 -0.55
CA SER A 165 13.02 3.51 -0.98
C SER A 165 14.12 3.23 0.05
N TYR A 166 13.85 3.41 1.34
CA TYR A 166 14.81 3.08 2.41
C TYR A 166 15.11 1.58 2.46
N MET A 167 14.09 0.74 2.34
CA MET A 167 14.27 -0.71 2.28
C MET A 167 15.08 -1.15 1.06
N LEU A 168 14.87 -0.55 -0.11
CA LEU A 168 15.66 -0.83 -1.32
C LEU A 168 17.13 -0.44 -1.16
N VAL A 169 17.43 0.69 -0.48
CA VAL A 169 18.82 1.04 -0.11
C VAL A 169 19.40 -0.05 0.80
N MET A 170 18.69 -0.48 1.84
CA MET A 170 19.15 -1.55 2.74
C MET A 170 19.39 -2.86 1.99
N GLU A 171 18.50 -3.22 1.04
CA GLU A 171 18.63 -4.42 0.21
C GLU A 171 19.84 -4.35 -0.72
N SER A 172 20.11 -3.20 -1.35
CA SER A 172 21.29 -3.00 -2.20
C SER A 172 22.60 -3.21 -1.44
N HIS A 173 22.61 -2.90 -0.14
CA HIS A 173 23.72 -3.16 0.79
C HIS A 173 23.69 -4.56 1.41
N LYS A 174 22.80 -5.46 0.95
CA LYS A 174 22.66 -6.85 1.43
C LYS A 174 22.44 -6.93 2.96
N MET A 175 21.64 -6.03 3.49
CA MET A 175 21.36 -5.97 4.93
C MET A 175 20.26 -6.94 5.37
N PHE A 176 19.41 -7.41 4.43
CA PHE A 176 18.40 -8.43 4.70
C PHE A 176 18.96 -9.84 4.55
N ARG A 177 18.62 -10.70 5.52
CA ARG A 177 18.98 -12.13 5.55
C ARG A 177 17.77 -13.03 5.30
N HIS A 178 16.65 -12.62 5.85
CA HIS A 178 15.39 -13.39 5.86
C HIS A 178 14.33 -12.80 4.96
N HIS A 179 14.47 -11.55 4.54
CA HIS A 179 13.48 -10.85 3.72
C HIS A 179 14.06 -10.32 2.43
N SER A 180 13.16 -10.00 1.52
CA SER A 180 13.40 -9.20 0.33
C SER A 180 12.32 -8.12 0.22
N VAL A 181 12.62 -7.04 -0.50
CA VAL A 181 11.67 -5.95 -0.72
C VAL A 181 10.68 -6.36 -1.80
N GLY A 182 9.37 -6.22 -1.53
CA GLY A 182 8.31 -6.46 -2.48
C GLY A 182 7.76 -5.18 -3.10
N SER A 183 6.82 -5.36 -4.03
CA SER A 183 6.07 -4.22 -4.58
C SER A 183 5.18 -3.60 -3.52
N ILE A 184 4.94 -2.29 -3.64
CA ILE A 184 3.99 -1.58 -2.76
C ILE A 184 2.58 -2.12 -2.98
N TYR A 185 1.88 -2.41 -1.90
CA TYR A 185 0.49 -2.86 -1.92
C TYR A 185 -0.46 -1.70 -1.66
N VAL A 186 -1.63 -1.81 -2.27
CA VAL A 186 -2.75 -0.91 -2.03
C VAL A 186 -3.94 -1.73 -1.53
N LYS A 187 -4.58 -1.28 -0.47
CA LYS A 187 -5.90 -1.75 -0.09
C LYS A 187 -6.94 -0.71 -0.49
N GLU A 188 -8.00 -1.18 -1.12
CA GLU A 188 -9.14 -0.38 -1.53
C GLU A 188 -10.34 -0.81 -0.70
N ASP A 189 -10.86 0.06 0.12
CA ASP A 189 -11.98 -0.23 1.00
C ASP A 189 -13.05 0.86 0.90
N ILE A 190 -14.13 0.52 0.21
CA ILE A 190 -15.30 1.41 0.02
C ILE A 190 -15.93 1.85 1.35
N ARG A 191 -15.75 1.07 2.43
CA ARG A 191 -16.28 1.40 3.75
C ARG A 191 -15.61 2.63 4.36
N ARG A 192 -14.42 2.99 3.89
CA ARG A 192 -13.67 4.18 4.30
C ARG A 192 -14.21 5.48 3.68
N GLY A 193 -15.22 5.40 2.80
CA GLY A 193 -15.69 6.53 2.04
C GLY A 193 -14.72 6.96 0.95
N PHE A 194 -15.04 8.02 0.23
CA PHE A 194 -14.24 8.48 -0.91
C PHE A 194 -12.86 9.03 -0.51
N ASP A 195 -12.73 9.59 0.69
CA ASP A 195 -11.51 10.24 1.17
C ASP A 195 -10.50 9.25 1.77
N GLY A 196 -10.97 8.07 2.21
CA GLY A 196 -10.13 7.00 2.78
C GLY A 196 -10.08 5.72 1.94
N TRP A 197 -10.50 5.78 0.69
CA TRP A 197 -10.69 4.61 -0.17
C TRP A 197 -9.42 3.80 -0.39
N THR A 198 -8.32 4.46 -0.71
CA THR A 198 -7.07 3.76 -1.00
C THR A 198 -6.04 4.00 0.10
N HIS A 199 -5.37 2.93 0.55
CA HIS A 199 -4.26 3.04 1.47
C HIS A 199 -3.09 2.18 1.00
N TYR A 200 -1.87 2.75 1.05
CA TYR A 200 -0.64 2.16 0.51
C TYR A 200 0.31 1.78 1.63
N ALA A 201 1.01 0.65 1.47
CA ALA A 201 2.09 0.21 2.34
C ALA A 201 3.22 -0.43 1.54
N GLY A 202 4.46 -0.23 1.99
CA GLY A 202 5.62 -0.98 1.50
C GLY A 202 5.50 -2.45 1.91
N ILE A 203 6.21 -3.35 1.21
CA ILE A 203 6.14 -4.78 1.47
C ILE A 203 7.52 -5.38 1.72
N LEU A 204 7.62 -6.20 2.78
CA LEU A 204 8.68 -7.18 2.98
C LEU A 204 8.13 -8.57 2.70
N ILE A 205 8.93 -9.40 2.02
CA ILE A 205 8.61 -10.81 1.72
C ILE A 205 9.60 -11.67 2.50
N GLU A 206 9.10 -12.51 3.40
CA GLU A 206 9.94 -13.49 4.08
C GLU A 206 10.36 -14.58 3.09
N ASN A 207 11.67 -14.73 2.87
CA ASN A 207 12.22 -15.56 1.79
C ASN A 207 11.86 -17.04 1.93
N LYS A 208 11.78 -17.54 3.16
CA LYS A 208 11.52 -18.96 3.45
C LYS A 208 10.03 -19.31 3.31
N SER A 209 9.16 -18.58 3.99
CA SER A 209 7.72 -18.84 4.04
C SER A 209 6.94 -18.24 2.89
N LYS A 210 7.53 -17.25 2.19
CA LYS A 210 6.86 -16.37 1.21
C LYS A 210 5.76 -15.51 1.83
N GLN A 211 5.64 -15.49 3.16
CA GLN A 211 4.74 -14.59 3.86
C GLN A 211 5.10 -13.15 3.58
N LYS A 212 4.09 -12.34 3.32
CA LYS A 212 4.24 -10.92 3.05
C LYS A 212 3.85 -10.10 4.27
N TYR A 213 4.60 -9.04 4.51
CA TYR A 213 4.40 -8.12 5.61
C TYR A 213 4.28 -6.70 5.07
N ALA A 214 3.20 -6.03 5.43
CA ALA A 214 3.03 -4.61 5.17
C ALA A 214 3.89 -3.80 6.13
N VAL A 215 4.61 -2.83 5.59
CA VAL A 215 5.43 -1.84 6.31
C VAL A 215 4.71 -0.51 6.20
N ASP A 216 4.02 -0.13 7.27
CA ASP A 216 3.09 1.01 7.29
C ASP A 216 3.51 2.03 8.35
N GLY A 217 3.72 3.25 7.94
CA GLY A 217 4.11 4.36 8.83
C GLY A 217 3.19 5.57 8.72
N TRP A 218 2.15 5.51 7.89
CA TRP A 218 1.33 6.69 7.57
C TRP A 218 0.56 7.26 8.77
N LEU A 219 0.10 6.40 9.69
CA LEU A 219 -0.58 6.84 10.92
C LEU A 219 0.37 7.39 11.99
N LEU A 220 1.66 7.43 11.71
CA LEU A 220 2.70 7.82 12.64
C LEU A 220 3.37 9.10 12.16
N ALA A 221 3.81 9.95 13.10
CA ALA A 221 4.62 11.10 12.74
C ALA A 221 5.92 10.66 12.06
N SER A 222 6.45 11.52 11.17
CA SER A 222 7.71 11.30 10.47
C SER A 222 8.82 10.79 11.40
N GLY A 223 9.59 9.81 10.92
CA GLY A 223 10.70 9.24 11.66
C GLY A 223 10.34 8.34 12.85
N LYS A 224 9.06 8.00 13.04
CA LYS A 224 8.64 6.95 13.98
C LYS A 224 8.85 5.57 13.36
N GLN A 225 8.89 4.54 14.22
CA GLN A 225 9.01 3.16 13.76
C GLN A 225 7.73 2.74 13.07
N PRO A 226 7.78 2.31 11.79
CA PRO A 226 6.59 1.83 11.11
C PRO A 226 6.07 0.55 11.75
N GLU A 227 4.80 0.25 11.57
CA GLU A 227 4.26 -1.06 11.85
C GLU A 227 4.67 -2.05 10.75
N ILE A 228 5.01 -3.28 11.14
CA ILE A 228 5.27 -4.38 10.21
C ILE A 228 4.37 -5.54 10.62
N THR A 229 3.32 -5.78 9.84
CA THR A 229 2.31 -6.80 10.12
C THR A 229 2.03 -7.65 8.88
N GLU A 230 1.50 -8.86 9.07
CA GLU A 230 1.10 -9.72 7.95
C GLU A 230 0.10 -9.00 7.04
N VAL A 231 0.28 -9.10 5.72
CA VAL A 231 -0.55 -8.38 4.74
C VAL A 231 -2.03 -8.69 4.93
N GLU A 232 -2.38 -9.93 5.24
CA GLU A 232 -3.75 -10.36 5.48
C GLU A 232 -4.38 -9.64 6.68
N LYS A 233 -3.60 -9.46 7.76
CA LYS A 233 -4.03 -8.70 8.94
C LYS A 233 -4.12 -7.21 8.62
N TRP A 234 -3.08 -6.65 8.00
CA TRP A 234 -3.08 -5.25 7.57
C TRP A 234 -4.27 -4.91 6.69
N TYR A 235 -4.69 -5.84 5.83
CA TYR A 235 -5.82 -5.65 4.95
C TYR A 235 -7.16 -5.63 5.69
N ILE A 236 -7.35 -6.54 6.65
CA ILE A 236 -8.61 -6.68 7.43
C ILE A 236 -8.67 -5.65 8.55
N ASP A 237 -7.51 -5.34 9.15
CA ASP A 237 -7.41 -4.40 10.25
C ASP A 237 -7.63 -2.99 9.71
N ASP A 238 -8.86 -2.51 9.92
CA ASP A 238 -9.23 -1.16 9.53
C ASP A 238 -8.59 -0.13 10.44
N GLY A 239 -7.90 -0.59 11.49
CA GLY A 239 -7.48 0.28 12.58
C GLY A 239 -8.66 1.14 13.06
N ASP A 240 -8.47 1.99 13.98
CA ASP A 240 -9.50 2.94 14.43
C ASP A 240 -9.87 4.01 13.38
N LEU A 241 -9.41 3.88 12.13
CA LEU A 241 -9.64 4.80 11.02
C LEU A 241 -11.12 4.92 10.62
N LEU A 242 -11.89 3.82 10.74
CA LEU A 242 -13.31 3.84 10.40
C LEU A 242 -14.18 4.59 11.43
N PHE A 243 -13.71 4.74 12.66
CA PHE A 243 -14.50 5.28 13.76
C PHE A 243 -13.92 6.54 14.39
N GLY A 244 -12.93 7.17 13.75
CA GLY A 244 -12.40 8.46 14.22
C GLY A 244 -11.76 8.40 15.61
N ALA A 245 -11.22 7.27 16.00
CA ALA A 245 -10.31 7.21 17.12
C ALA A 245 -9.08 8.03 16.74
N LYS A 246 -9.11 9.31 17.07
CA LYS A 246 -7.96 10.19 16.99
C LYS A 246 -6.79 9.49 17.67
N ALA A 247 -5.69 9.35 16.95
CA ALA A 247 -4.40 9.12 17.59
C ALA A 247 -4.33 10.07 18.80
N PRO A 248 -3.88 9.62 19.98
CA PRO A 248 -3.84 10.48 21.16
C PRO A 248 -3.07 11.74 20.77
N VAL A 249 -3.76 12.87 20.76
CA VAL A 249 -3.14 14.18 20.59
C VAL A 249 -2.10 14.23 21.69
N ALA A 250 -0.81 14.21 21.30
CA ALA A 250 0.26 14.48 22.24
C ALA A 250 -0.09 15.81 22.89
N THR A 251 -0.50 15.78 24.14
CA THR A 251 -0.79 16.96 24.93
C THR A 251 0.42 17.87 24.82
N ALA A 252 0.25 18.97 24.11
CA ALA A 252 1.26 20.02 24.05
C ALA A 252 1.63 20.34 25.50
N SER A 253 2.87 20.03 25.88
CA SER A 253 3.38 20.33 27.20
C SER A 253 3.17 21.81 27.44
N ALA A 254 2.47 22.13 28.51
CA ALA A 254 2.22 23.50 28.95
C ALA A 254 3.55 24.29 28.91
N ARG A 255 3.53 25.42 28.22
CA ARG A 255 4.62 26.42 28.31
C ARG A 255 4.81 26.76 29.78
N PRO A 256 6.04 26.77 30.30
CA PRO A 256 6.28 27.37 31.59
C PRO A 256 5.93 28.86 31.51
N SER A 257 5.02 29.29 32.37
CA SER A 257 4.75 30.70 32.58
C SER A 257 6.02 31.40 33.07
N ALA A 258 6.50 32.35 32.28
CA ALA A 258 7.54 33.27 32.71
C ALA A 258 7.03 34.06 33.96
N GLN A 259 7.72 33.98 35.07
CA GLN A 259 7.73 34.96 36.15
C GLN A 259 8.94 35.85 35.98
#